data_f11f428026257074a150d3dea6f5328e
#
_entry.id   f11f428026257074a150d3dea6f5328e
#
_cell.length_a   1.000
_cell.length_b   1.000
_cell.length_c   1.000
_cell.angle_alpha   90.00
_cell.angle_beta   90.00
_cell.angle_gamma   90.00
#
_symmetry.space_group_name_H-M   'P 1'
#
loop_
_entity.id
_entity.type
_entity.pdbx_description
1 polymer ?
#
loop_
_entity_poly.entity_id
_entity_poly.type
_entity_poly.pdbx_seq_one_letter_code
_entity_poly.pdbx_strand_id
1 'polypeptide(L)'
;MNIIWFSEIKWDYLKTRKQQILSRFPESSSIYFFEPISKALPNHYSSRNFDHVKAVTIPQIRTVSGVIINLILSFSFIRTIINALAGLWFKIYFSRKVDTTDIIITSNVFWAKTIRRLKENNPNIPIIYDCNDNPLAFPGSPEYTKYYFLETLNLADKIIIPHTSYINFIPENFRSEVGIIANGVDYELFQKSVITPQ
;
A
#
# COMPACT_ATOMS: atom_id res chain seq x y z
N MET A 1 3.65 -17.24 7.84
CA MET A 1 3.20 -15.89 8.19
C MET A 1 2.20 -15.41 7.13
N ASN A 2 1.05 -14.87 7.55
CA ASN A 2 0.01 -14.36 6.67
C ASN A 2 0.05 -12.83 6.66
N ILE A 3 0.30 -12.23 5.49
CA ILE A 3 0.50 -10.79 5.33
C ILE A 3 -0.60 -10.25 4.43
N ILE A 4 -1.18 -9.12 4.81
CA ILE A 4 -2.00 -8.28 3.93
C ILE A 4 -1.19 -7.04 3.56
N TRP A 5 -1.04 -6.78 2.26
CA TRP A 5 -0.41 -5.57 1.76
C TRP A 5 -1.38 -4.74 0.92
N PHE A 6 -1.67 -3.54 1.34
CA PHE A 6 -2.45 -2.56 0.59
C PHE A 6 -1.53 -1.61 -0.18
N SER A 7 -1.49 -1.78 -1.50
CA SER A 7 -0.57 -1.07 -2.38
C SER A 7 -1.24 0.13 -3.09
N GLU A 8 -0.43 1.12 -3.44
CA GLU A 8 -0.80 2.22 -4.34
C GLU A 8 -0.47 1.93 -5.80
N ILE A 9 0.27 0.85 -6.08
CA ILE A 9 0.66 0.43 -7.43
C ILE A 9 0.26 -1.01 -7.71
N LYS A 10 0.26 -1.39 -8.98
CA LYS A 10 0.05 -2.77 -9.40
C LYS A 10 1.30 -3.62 -9.22
N TRP A 11 1.08 -4.93 -8.99
CA TRP A 11 2.17 -5.90 -8.88
C TRP A 11 3.04 -5.95 -10.15
N ASP A 12 2.40 -5.90 -11.32
CA ASP A 12 3.07 -5.97 -12.63
C ASP A 12 3.60 -4.62 -13.13
N TYR A 13 3.56 -3.56 -12.33
CA TYR A 13 4.03 -2.25 -12.77
C TYR A 13 5.54 -2.27 -12.98
N LEU A 14 6.31 -1.89 -12.00
CA LEU A 14 7.77 -1.97 -11.99
C LEU A 14 8.20 -2.81 -10.79
N LYS A 15 9.35 -3.46 -10.87
CA LYS A 15 9.96 -4.11 -9.70
C LYS A 15 10.44 -3.04 -8.72
N THR A 16 9.49 -2.44 -8.00
CA THR A 16 9.76 -1.46 -6.96
C THR A 16 10.15 -2.15 -5.65
N ARG A 17 10.42 -1.34 -4.63
CA ARG A 17 10.71 -1.79 -3.27
C ARG A 17 9.77 -2.90 -2.78
N LYS A 18 8.45 -2.77 -3.02
CA LYS A 18 7.44 -3.74 -2.55
C LYS A 18 7.65 -5.11 -3.14
N GLN A 19 7.77 -5.20 -4.47
CA GLN A 19 8.02 -6.45 -5.16
C GLN A 19 9.36 -7.05 -4.73
N GLN A 20 10.40 -6.23 -4.56
CA GLN A 20 11.71 -6.67 -4.11
C GLN A 20 11.67 -7.25 -2.68
N ILE A 21 10.95 -6.62 -1.77
CA ILE A 21 10.80 -7.11 -0.41
C ILE A 21 9.97 -8.39 -0.41
N LEU A 22 8.78 -8.36 -1.01
CA LEU A 22 7.81 -9.45 -0.92
C LEU A 22 8.30 -10.72 -1.63
N SER A 23 9.01 -10.61 -2.75
CA SER A 23 9.59 -11.78 -3.44
C SER A 23 10.70 -12.48 -2.65
N ARG A 24 11.22 -11.84 -1.60
CA ARG A 24 12.28 -12.40 -0.72
C ARG A 24 11.75 -12.90 0.63
N PHE A 25 10.45 -12.81 0.84
CA PHE A 25 9.85 -13.45 2.01
C PHE A 25 9.94 -14.97 1.91
N PRO A 26 10.00 -15.69 3.04
CA PRO A 26 10.00 -17.14 3.03
C PRO A 26 8.80 -17.72 2.25
N GLU A 27 9.00 -18.76 1.46
CA GLU A 27 7.96 -19.43 0.68
C GLU A 27 6.79 -19.95 1.55
N SER A 28 7.05 -20.20 2.84
CA SER A 28 6.02 -20.54 3.82
C SER A 28 5.09 -19.38 4.17
N SER A 29 5.37 -18.17 3.69
CA SER A 29 4.50 -17.00 3.89
C SER A 29 3.37 -17.00 2.87
N SER A 30 2.20 -16.50 3.27
CA SER A 30 1.05 -16.27 2.39
C SER A 30 0.79 -14.76 2.34
N ILE A 31 1.04 -14.14 1.18
CA ILE A 31 0.95 -12.69 1.02
C ILE A 31 -0.23 -12.36 0.12
N TYR A 32 -1.12 -11.51 0.61
CA TYR A 32 -2.24 -10.96 -0.14
C TYR A 32 -1.97 -9.51 -0.49
N PHE A 33 -1.72 -9.26 -1.77
CA PHE A 33 -1.37 -7.95 -2.30
C PHE A 33 -2.57 -7.31 -2.98
N PHE A 34 -3.13 -6.28 -2.34
CA PHE A 34 -4.25 -5.52 -2.89
C PHE A 34 -3.75 -4.33 -3.67
N GLU A 35 -4.05 -4.32 -4.95
CA GLU A 35 -3.59 -3.32 -5.91
C GLU A 35 -4.75 -2.44 -6.40
N PRO A 36 -4.53 -1.14 -6.71
CA PRO A 36 -5.57 -0.26 -7.22
C PRO A 36 -5.90 -0.54 -8.68
N ILE A 37 -7.05 -0.02 -9.15
CA ILE A 37 -7.39 0.03 -10.57
C ILE A 37 -6.35 0.89 -11.31
N SER A 38 -5.96 0.44 -12.51
CA SER A 38 -5.08 1.16 -13.42
C SER A 38 -5.73 1.33 -14.79
N LYS A 39 -5.42 2.45 -15.47
CA LYS A 39 -5.76 2.65 -16.88
C LYS A 39 -4.68 2.09 -17.81
N ALA A 40 -3.44 2.04 -17.35
CA ALA A 40 -2.28 1.63 -18.14
C ALA A 40 -2.01 0.12 -18.10
N LEU A 41 -2.53 -0.58 -17.11
CA LEU A 41 -2.28 -2.00 -16.91
C LEU A 41 -3.60 -2.76 -16.73
N PRO A 42 -3.67 -4.04 -17.13
CA PRO A 42 -4.85 -4.86 -16.96
C PRO A 42 -5.33 -4.90 -15.51
N ASN A 43 -6.64 -4.89 -15.30
CA ASN A 43 -7.27 -5.01 -14.00
C ASN A 43 -7.76 -6.44 -13.80
N HIS A 44 -7.31 -7.09 -12.74
CA HIS A 44 -7.63 -8.47 -12.43
C HIS A 44 -8.40 -8.52 -11.11
N TYR A 45 -9.69 -8.73 -11.21
CA TYR A 45 -10.60 -8.79 -10.05
C TYR A 45 -10.67 -10.18 -9.41
N SER A 46 -10.02 -11.18 -10.03
CA SER A 46 -9.70 -12.48 -9.43
C SER A 46 -8.25 -12.51 -8.98
N SER A 47 -7.93 -13.34 -7.99
CA SER A 47 -6.56 -13.46 -7.51
C SER A 47 -5.63 -14.05 -8.58
N ARG A 48 -4.48 -13.41 -8.77
CA ARG A 48 -3.35 -13.93 -9.55
C ARG A 48 -2.28 -14.40 -8.59
N ASN A 49 -1.73 -15.57 -8.85
CA ASN A 49 -0.68 -16.15 -8.01
C ASN A 49 0.70 -15.85 -8.59
N PHE A 50 1.59 -15.38 -7.75
CA PHE A 50 3.01 -15.16 -8.01
C PHE A 50 3.77 -15.80 -6.86
N ASP A 51 4.14 -17.07 -7.00
CA ASP A 51 4.72 -17.87 -5.93
C ASP A 51 3.85 -17.81 -4.65
N HIS A 52 4.38 -17.22 -3.58
CA HIS A 52 3.68 -17.04 -2.30
C HIS A 52 2.86 -15.74 -2.22
N VAL A 53 2.85 -14.91 -3.29
CA VAL A 53 2.08 -13.67 -3.39
C VAL A 53 0.82 -13.85 -4.22
N LYS A 54 -0.31 -13.40 -3.68
CA LYS A 54 -1.61 -13.37 -4.37
C LYS A 54 -2.04 -11.94 -4.59
N ALA A 55 -1.98 -11.45 -5.83
CA ALA A 55 -2.38 -10.10 -6.19
C ALA A 55 -3.85 -10.04 -6.63
N VAL A 56 -4.58 -9.03 -6.13
CA VAL A 56 -5.99 -8.78 -6.47
C VAL A 56 -6.20 -7.29 -6.71
N THR A 57 -6.79 -6.94 -7.85
CA THR A 57 -7.17 -5.55 -8.13
C THR A 57 -8.48 -5.20 -7.42
N ILE A 58 -8.48 -4.10 -6.66
CA ILE A 58 -9.67 -3.58 -5.98
C ILE A 58 -9.91 -2.13 -6.40
N PRO A 59 -11.17 -1.71 -6.61
CA PRO A 59 -11.52 -0.34 -6.96
C PRO A 59 -11.32 0.59 -5.75
N GLN A 60 -10.08 1.00 -5.52
CA GLN A 60 -9.71 1.93 -4.46
C GLN A 60 -9.08 3.19 -5.06
N ILE A 61 -9.19 4.30 -4.33
CA ILE A 61 -8.55 5.58 -4.65
C ILE A 61 -7.02 5.37 -4.67
N ARG A 62 -6.35 6.07 -5.59
CA ARG A 62 -4.89 6.11 -5.66
C ARG A 62 -4.40 7.56 -5.57
N THR A 63 -3.18 7.74 -5.14
CA THR A 63 -2.57 9.05 -4.87
C THR A 63 -2.50 9.94 -6.12
N VAL A 64 -2.27 9.33 -7.31
CA VAL A 64 -2.17 10.06 -8.57
C VAL A 64 -3.43 9.81 -9.38
N SER A 65 -4.28 10.83 -9.49
CA SER A 65 -5.48 10.84 -10.31
C SER A 65 -5.45 12.04 -11.26
N GLY A 66 -6.09 11.92 -12.42
CA GLY A 66 -6.23 13.08 -13.33
C GLY A 66 -7.11 14.19 -12.73
N VAL A 67 -7.00 15.40 -13.26
CA VAL A 67 -7.71 16.59 -12.75
C VAL A 67 -9.22 16.34 -12.58
N ILE A 68 -9.88 15.75 -13.57
CA ILE A 68 -11.32 15.46 -13.52
C ILE A 68 -11.64 14.47 -12.40
N ILE A 69 -10.81 13.43 -12.24
CA ILE A 69 -11.02 12.42 -11.19
C ILE A 69 -10.82 13.06 -9.82
N ASN A 70 -9.83 13.93 -9.65
CA ASN A 70 -9.60 14.66 -8.40
C ASN A 70 -10.76 15.59 -8.06
N LEU A 71 -11.34 16.26 -9.07
CA LEU A 71 -12.53 17.09 -8.89
C LEU A 71 -13.73 16.25 -8.39
N ILE A 72 -13.98 15.11 -9.00
CA ILE A 72 -15.05 14.19 -8.58
C ILE A 72 -14.78 13.67 -7.16
N LEU A 73 -13.54 13.29 -6.87
CA LEU A 73 -13.12 12.80 -5.56
C LEU A 73 -13.03 13.91 -4.50
N SER A 74 -13.13 15.20 -4.85
CA SER A 74 -13.23 16.28 -3.86
C SER A 74 -14.52 16.19 -3.03
N PHE A 75 -15.57 15.60 -3.60
CA PHE A 75 -16.82 15.35 -2.88
C PHE A 75 -16.67 14.18 -1.88
N SER A 76 -16.86 14.46 -0.59
CA SER A 76 -16.65 13.48 0.48
C SER A 76 -17.57 12.26 0.38
N PHE A 77 -18.81 12.44 -0.08
CA PHE A 77 -19.76 11.35 -0.25
C PHE A 77 -19.30 10.33 -1.31
N ILE A 78 -18.67 10.78 -2.41
CA ILE A 78 -18.11 9.91 -3.45
C ILE A 78 -16.98 9.05 -2.87
N ARG A 79 -16.07 9.68 -2.13
CA ARG A 79 -14.99 8.94 -1.44
C ARG A 79 -15.55 7.92 -0.45
N THR A 80 -16.63 8.28 0.24
CA THR A 80 -17.31 7.37 1.18
C THR A 80 -17.88 6.15 0.46
N ILE A 81 -18.54 6.34 -0.69
CA ILE A 81 -19.06 5.24 -1.52
C ILE A 81 -17.92 4.35 -2.00
N ILE A 82 -16.85 4.93 -2.57
CA ILE A 82 -15.70 4.15 -3.06
C ILE A 82 -15.06 3.33 -1.93
N ASN A 83 -14.84 3.95 -0.77
CA ASN A 83 -14.28 3.23 0.39
C ASN A 83 -15.24 2.13 0.91
N ALA A 84 -16.55 2.35 0.85
CA ALA A 84 -17.53 1.33 1.22
C ALA A 84 -17.50 0.16 0.24
N LEU A 85 -17.47 0.42 -1.06
CA LEU A 85 -17.37 -0.60 -2.11
C LEU A 85 -16.04 -1.37 -2.01
N ALA A 86 -14.93 -0.67 -1.84
CA ALA A 86 -13.62 -1.29 -1.65
C ALA A 86 -13.60 -2.19 -0.40
N GLY A 87 -14.17 -1.71 0.71
CA GLY A 87 -14.31 -2.47 1.95
C GLY A 87 -15.23 -3.69 1.81
N LEU A 88 -16.34 -3.56 1.07
CA LEU A 88 -17.25 -4.68 0.79
C LEU A 88 -16.55 -5.73 -0.09
N TRP A 89 -15.86 -5.29 -1.14
CA TRP A 89 -15.10 -6.17 -2.03
C TRP A 89 -14.00 -6.91 -1.27
N PHE A 90 -13.27 -6.20 -0.43
CA PHE A 90 -12.29 -6.78 0.47
C PHE A 90 -12.94 -7.84 1.38
N LYS A 91 -14.07 -7.53 2.01
CA LYS A 91 -14.80 -8.47 2.88
C LYS A 91 -15.21 -9.74 2.14
N ILE A 92 -15.72 -9.65 0.91
CA ILE A 92 -16.14 -10.80 0.10
C ILE A 92 -14.95 -11.75 -0.15
N TYR A 93 -13.79 -11.20 -0.48
CA TYR A 93 -12.59 -12.01 -0.74
C TYR A 93 -11.90 -12.53 0.52
N PHE A 94 -12.09 -11.84 1.68
CA PHE A 94 -11.22 -11.99 2.84
C PHE A 94 -11.90 -12.34 4.16
N SER A 95 -13.24 -12.40 4.22
CA SER A 95 -13.95 -12.65 5.48
C SER A 95 -13.48 -13.89 6.24
N ARG A 96 -12.95 -14.90 5.54
CA ARG A 96 -12.42 -16.14 6.13
C ARG A 96 -10.92 -16.11 6.43
N LYS A 97 -10.19 -15.05 6.09
CA LYS A 97 -8.71 -15.00 6.17
C LYS A 97 -8.20 -13.89 7.06
N VAL A 98 -9.04 -12.94 7.44
CA VAL A 98 -8.68 -11.84 8.35
C VAL A 98 -8.29 -12.38 9.71
N ASP A 99 -8.97 -13.41 10.20
CA ASP A 99 -8.73 -14.01 11.50
C ASP A 99 -7.35 -14.72 11.61
N THR A 100 -6.74 -15.04 10.46
CA THR A 100 -5.42 -15.67 10.38
C THR A 100 -4.32 -14.72 9.95
N THR A 101 -4.61 -13.41 9.84
CA THR A 101 -3.64 -12.41 9.41
C THR A 101 -2.71 -12.04 10.56
N ASP A 102 -1.41 -12.19 10.33
CA ASP A 102 -0.38 -11.89 11.32
C ASP A 102 0.01 -10.41 11.30
N ILE A 103 -0.06 -9.74 10.13
CA ILE A 103 0.36 -8.35 9.95
C ILE A 103 -0.32 -7.69 8.78
N ILE A 104 -0.63 -6.40 8.92
CA ILE A 104 -1.11 -5.54 7.85
C ILE A 104 -0.01 -4.54 7.49
N ILE A 105 0.32 -4.45 6.20
CA ILE A 105 1.21 -3.44 5.67
C ILE A 105 0.43 -2.58 4.67
N THR A 106 0.60 -1.29 4.72
CA THR A 106 0.00 -0.39 3.73
C THR A 106 1.02 0.63 3.22
N SER A 107 1.02 0.85 1.93
CA SER A 107 1.67 1.99 1.27
C SER A 107 0.67 2.92 0.61
N ASN A 108 -0.63 2.58 0.66
CA ASN A 108 -1.71 3.40 0.15
C ASN A 108 -2.59 3.92 1.28
N VAL A 109 -2.50 5.21 1.54
CA VAL A 109 -3.23 5.90 2.63
C VAL A 109 -4.76 5.79 2.52
N PHE A 110 -5.31 5.61 1.32
CA PHE A 110 -6.76 5.55 1.11
C PHE A 110 -7.40 4.27 1.66
N TRP A 111 -6.61 3.31 2.12
CA TRP A 111 -7.11 2.13 2.84
C TRP A 111 -7.34 2.37 4.34
N ALA A 112 -7.03 3.54 4.87
CA ALA A 112 -7.11 3.85 6.29
C ALA A 112 -8.46 3.44 6.93
N LYS A 113 -9.60 3.71 6.26
CA LYS A 113 -10.92 3.31 6.78
C LYS A 113 -11.13 1.80 6.86
N THR A 114 -10.62 1.05 5.89
CA THR A 114 -10.69 -0.42 5.92
C THR A 114 -9.77 -0.98 6.98
N ILE A 115 -8.54 -0.47 7.07
CA ILE A 115 -7.55 -0.86 8.09
C ILE A 115 -8.07 -0.58 9.50
N ARG A 116 -8.72 0.57 9.72
CA ARG A 116 -9.36 0.88 11.01
C ARG A 116 -10.37 -0.20 11.41
N ARG A 117 -11.27 -0.59 10.51
CA ARG A 117 -12.25 -1.66 10.79
C ARG A 117 -11.59 -3.00 11.09
N LEU A 118 -10.48 -3.32 10.42
CA LEU A 118 -9.70 -4.53 10.70
C LEU A 118 -9.06 -4.47 12.09
N LYS A 119 -8.52 -3.32 12.49
CA LYS A 119 -7.94 -3.09 13.81
C LYS A 119 -9.02 -3.12 14.91
N GLU A 120 -10.21 -2.59 14.64
CA GLU A 120 -11.36 -2.66 15.57
C GLU A 120 -11.80 -4.12 15.83
N ASN A 121 -11.79 -4.96 14.79
CA ASN A 121 -12.12 -6.40 14.90
C ASN A 121 -10.98 -7.23 15.52
N ASN A 122 -9.74 -6.84 15.30
CA ASN A 122 -8.55 -7.47 15.86
C ASN A 122 -7.57 -6.40 16.38
N PRO A 123 -7.75 -5.91 17.63
CA PRO A 123 -6.95 -4.82 18.17
C PRO A 123 -5.44 -5.11 18.24
N ASN A 124 -5.06 -6.36 18.32
CA ASN A 124 -3.65 -6.77 18.46
C ASN A 124 -2.93 -6.95 17.12
N ILE A 125 -3.62 -6.83 15.97
CA ILE A 125 -2.98 -6.99 14.67
C ILE A 125 -2.01 -5.82 14.44
N PRO A 126 -0.71 -6.08 14.20
CA PRO A 126 0.25 -5.03 13.91
C PRO A 126 0.00 -4.42 12.54
N ILE A 127 0.11 -3.09 12.49
CA ILE A 127 -0.04 -2.30 11.26
C ILE A 127 1.27 -1.57 10.98
N ILE A 128 1.83 -1.79 9.79
CA ILE A 128 3.01 -1.06 9.30
C ILE A 128 2.57 -0.15 8.15
N TYR A 129 2.94 1.13 8.25
CA TYR A 129 2.85 2.04 7.12
C TYR A 129 4.21 2.14 6.42
N ASP A 130 4.32 1.57 5.21
CA ASP A 130 5.49 1.68 4.35
C ASP A 130 5.40 2.97 3.53
N CYS A 131 5.95 4.05 4.10
CA CYS A 131 5.87 5.42 3.58
C CYS A 131 7.00 5.68 2.58
N ASN A 132 6.91 5.10 1.39
CA ASN A 132 7.95 5.22 0.35
C ASN A 132 8.08 6.63 -0.22
N ASP A 133 6.96 7.37 -0.26
CA ASP A 133 6.87 8.71 -0.83
C ASP A 133 6.03 9.60 0.07
N ASN A 134 6.28 10.90 0.03
CA ASN A 134 5.39 11.86 0.67
C ASN A 134 4.10 12.00 -0.16
N PRO A 135 2.95 11.47 0.29
CA PRO A 135 1.72 11.50 -0.50
C PRO A 135 1.18 12.92 -0.72
N LEU A 136 1.67 13.90 0.05
CA LEU A 136 1.25 15.29 -0.05
C LEU A 136 2.12 16.11 -1.02
N ALA A 137 3.29 15.59 -1.41
CA ALA A 137 4.24 16.32 -2.27
C ALA A 137 3.99 16.08 -3.77
N PHE A 138 3.13 15.16 -4.16
CA PHE A 138 2.84 14.93 -5.57
C PHE A 138 2.13 16.14 -6.18
N PRO A 139 2.58 16.64 -7.35
CA PRO A 139 1.90 17.72 -8.05
C PRO A 139 0.42 17.39 -8.26
N GLY A 140 -0.46 18.30 -7.82
CA GLY A 140 -1.91 18.09 -7.89
C GLY A 140 -2.46 17.10 -6.85
N SER A 141 -1.69 16.78 -5.81
CA SER A 141 -2.20 15.99 -4.67
C SER A 141 -3.41 16.70 -4.05
N PRO A 142 -4.58 16.04 -3.99
CA PRO A 142 -5.76 16.69 -3.46
C PRO A 142 -5.65 16.90 -1.94
N GLU A 143 -6.28 17.99 -1.46
CA GLU A 143 -6.26 18.34 -0.04
C GLU A 143 -6.78 17.22 0.88
N TYR A 144 -7.77 16.46 0.43
CA TYR A 144 -8.30 15.33 1.19
C TYR A 144 -7.25 14.21 1.44
N THR A 145 -6.14 14.16 0.69
CA THR A 145 -5.05 13.19 0.91
C THR A 145 -4.43 13.37 2.29
N LYS A 146 -4.34 14.61 2.78
CA LYS A 146 -3.83 14.92 4.12
C LYS A 146 -4.63 14.22 5.22
N TYR A 147 -5.96 14.21 5.09
CA TYR A 147 -6.82 13.51 6.05
C TYR A 147 -6.48 12.01 6.10
N TYR A 148 -6.42 11.33 4.96
CA TYR A 148 -6.10 9.91 4.90
C TYR A 148 -4.66 9.61 5.35
N PHE A 149 -3.72 10.49 5.06
CA PHE A 149 -2.34 10.37 5.51
C PHE A 149 -2.26 10.38 7.05
N LEU A 150 -2.86 11.38 7.70
CA LEU A 150 -2.91 11.47 9.15
C LEU A 150 -3.65 10.29 9.78
N GLU A 151 -4.75 9.85 9.18
CA GLU A 151 -5.49 8.66 9.60
C GLU A 151 -4.61 7.41 9.55
N THR A 152 -3.82 7.23 8.49
CA THR A 152 -2.90 6.10 8.35
C THR A 152 -1.79 6.14 9.39
N LEU A 153 -1.22 7.33 9.66
CA LEU A 153 -0.22 7.50 10.71
C LEU A 153 -0.77 7.14 12.10
N ASN A 154 -2.02 7.54 12.40
CA ASN A 154 -2.69 7.22 13.67
C ASN A 154 -2.97 5.71 13.85
N LEU A 155 -3.11 4.97 12.76
CA LEU A 155 -3.39 3.53 12.79
C LEU A 155 -2.11 2.68 12.85
N ALA A 156 -1.01 3.21 12.36
CA ALA A 156 0.25 2.49 12.22
C ALA A 156 0.94 2.30 13.58
N ASP A 157 1.29 1.05 13.89
CA ASP A 157 2.15 0.73 15.04
C ASP A 157 3.63 0.99 14.72
N LYS A 158 3.98 0.97 13.40
CA LYS A 158 5.31 1.36 12.88
C LYS A 158 5.18 2.06 11.53
N ILE A 159 6.05 3.04 11.33
CA ILE A 159 6.17 3.80 10.07
C ILE A 159 7.55 3.52 9.49
N ILE A 160 7.62 3.06 8.26
CA ILE A 160 8.89 2.79 7.58
C ILE A 160 9.10 3.83 6.51
N ILE A 161 10.28 4.46 6.52
CA ILE A 161 10.71 5.43 5.52
C ILE A 161 11.99 4.96 4.82
N PRO A 162 12.23 5.34 3.55
CA PRO A 162 13.42 4.88 2.81
C PRO A 162 14.70 5.66 3.14
N HIS A 163 14.58 6.87 3.69
CA HIS A 163 15.71 7.74 3.98
C HIS A 163 15.40 8.73 5.11
N THR A 164 16.42 9.16 5.84
CA THR A 164 16.28 10.08 6.99
C THR A 164 15.62 11.42 6.64
N SER A 165 15.83 11.94 5.43
CA SER A 165 15.19 13.20 4.99
C SER A 165 13.66 13.15 4.99
N TYR A 166 13.09 11.94 4.92
CA TYR A 166 11.65 11.74 4.95
C TYR A 166 11.03 12.02 6.32
N ILE A 167 11.82 12.04 7.39
CA ILE A 167 11.35 12.36 8.74
C ILE A 167 10.70 13.75 8.81
N ASN A 168 11.15 14.68 7.95
CA ASN A 168 10.71 16.08 7.98
C ASN A 168 9.23 16.27 7.63
N PHE A 169 8.63 15.37 6.85
CA PHE A 169 7.20 15.45 6.55
C PHE A 169 6.32 14.59 7.47
N ILE A 170 6.93 13.77 8.32
CA ILE A 170 6.22 13.05 9.38
C ILE A 170 6.02 14.00 10.56
N PRO A 171 4.77 14.25 11.02
CA PRO A 171 4.51 15.07 12.18
C PRO A 171 5.25 14.56 13.42
N GLU A 172 5.69 15.46 14.29
CA GLU A 172 6.59 15.14 15.41
C GLU A 172 6.07 14.06 16.35
N ASN A 173 4.77 14.08 16.60
CA ASN A 173 4.11 13.12 17.48
C ASN A 173 4.11 11.66 16.96
N PHE A 174 4.51 11.43 15.69
CA PHE A 174 4.61 10.08 15.10
C PHE A 174 6.07 9.65 14.88
N ARG A 175 7.05 10.51 15.12
CA ARG A 175 8.46 10.23 14.80
C ARG A 175 9.08 9.14 15.65
N SER A 176 8.58 8.89 16.84
CA SER A 176 9.02 7.78 17.69
C SER A 176 8.77 6.40 17.08
N GLU A 177 7.78 6.30 16.21
CA GLU A 177 7.40 5.05 15.54
C GLU A 177 8.09 4.84 14.18
N VAL A 178 8.97 5.77 13.78
CA VAL A 178 9.64 5.73 12.49
C VAL A 178 10.87 4.83 12.53
N GLY A 179 10.89 3.86 11.59
CA GLY A 179 12.06 3.06 11.24
C GLY A 179 12.57 3.39 9.86
N ILE A 180 13.86 3.28 9.63
CA ILE A 180 14.48 3.52 8.32
C ILE A 180 14.86 2.18 7.71
N ILE A 181 14.27 1.88 6.55
CA ILE A 181 14.66 0.75 5.70
C ILE A 181 14.91 1.30 4.31
N ALA A 182 16.18 1.41 3.91
CA ALA A 182 16.55 1.96 2.61
C ALA A 182 16.01 1.13 1.44
N ASN A 183 15.84 1.78 0.29
CA ASN A 183 15.55 1.09 -0.95
C ASN A 183 16.73 0.24 -1.33
N GLY A 184 16.50 -1.06 -1.52
CA GLY A 184 17.51 -1.98 -2.04
C GLY A 184 17.56 -1.97 -3.57
N VAL A 185 18.69 -2.36 -4.13
CA VAL A 185 18.87 -2.65 -5.56
C VAL A 185 19.08 -4.14 -5.74
N ASP A 186 18.58 -4.67 -6.85
CA ASP A 186 18.90 -6.03 -7.26
C ASP A 186 20.31 -6.01 -7.88
N TYR A 187 21.31 -6.25 -7.03
CA TYR A 187 22.73 -6.18 -7.42
C TYR A 187 23.08 -7.13 -8.56
N GLU A 188 22.53 -8.34 -8.57
CA GLU A 188 22.79 -9.33 -9.63
C GLU A 188 22.25 -8.89 -10.99
N LEU A 189 21.07 -8.26 -11.00
CA LEU A 189 20.48 -7.71 -12.21
C LEU A 189 21.34 -6.56 -12.77
N PHE A 190 21.82 -5.68 -11.89
CA PHE A 190 22.70 -4.57 -12.27
C PHE A 190 24.04 -5.07 -12.79
N GLN A 191 24.65 -6.05 -12.14
CA GLN A 191 25.94 -6.60 -12.54
C GLN A 191 25.87 -7.24 -13.94
N LYS A 192 24.78 -7.95 -14.26
CA LYS A 192 24.56 -8.54 -15.58
C LYS A 192 24.36 -7.49 -16.68
N SER A 193 23.75 -6.34 -16.38
CA SER A 193 23.53 -5.27 -17.36
C SER A 193 24.80 -4.47 -17.70
N VAL A 194 25.79 -4.44 -16.81
CA VAL A 194 27.08 -3.74 -17.03
C VAL A 194 28.06 -4.57 -17.88
N ILE A 195 27.88 -5.88 -18.01
CA ILE A 195 28.79 -6.80 -18.67
C ILE A 195 28.47 -7.00 -20.17
N THR A 196 27.42 -6.41 -20.71
CA THR A 196 27.14 -6.45 -22.16
C THR A 196 27.53 -5.12 -22.81
N PRO A 197 28.79 -4.95 -23.27
CA PRO A 197 29.14 -3.86 -24.19
C PRO A 197 28.38 -4.12 -25.50
N GLN A 198 27.64 -3.15 -25.97
CA GLN A 198 27.10 -3.13 -27.33
C GLN A 198 28.22 -2.96 -28.36
#